data_31641a2f9c1a93dccb028bf15c166d50
#
_entry.id   31641a2f9c1a93dccb028bf15c166d50
#
_cell.length_a   1.000
_cell.length_b   1.000
_cell.length_c   1.000
_cell.angle_alpha   90.00
_cell.angle_beta   90.00
_cell.angle_gamma   90.00
#
_symmetry.space_group_name_H-M   'P 1'
#
loop_
_entity.id
_entity.type
_entity.pdbx_description
1 polymer ?
#
loop_
_entity_poly.entity_id
_entity_poly.type
_entity_poly.pdbx_seq_one_letter_code
_entity_poly.pdbx_strand_id
1 'polypeptide(L)'
;VRLRTRTERTDMHHANHHYGHSHILARYCGMPEPAHPPRIHGYLQHGWNIGDGLAPGTPYVTGSRLLVWSAETRRRSWSQGRRNVIVVGAPFAYLVEMTPAGDEPGEGTIFYPFHGWEGQQVHGDHQRLIDEVRATETGPVTACLYWNEYRMGAVRRLYERAGFRVICHGYRGFWWRDHDRDFLVKQLAELRRHRRVVSNRLCSAIWYGLLAGREAAVYGDPMVLDNADMTFGGEPRLHRQWADLYGRETDFATCHRLARAQLGADELAGPEELRKLLGWSKKGYV
;
A
#
# COMPACT_ATOMS: atom_id res chain seq x y z
N VAL A 1 -22.21 33.42 -2.38
CA VAL A 1 -21.44 32.17 -2.52
C VAL A 1 -20.25 32.30 -1.60
N ARG A 2 -20.24 31.65 -0.40
CA ARG A 2 -19.05 31.60 0.47
C ARG A 2 -17.97 30.82 -0.29
N LEU A 3 -16.89 31.49 -0.61
CA LEU A 3 -15.67 30.81 -1.05
C LEU A 3 -15.23 29.86 0.07
N ARG A 4 -15.36 28.55 -0.15
CA ARG A 4 -14.84 27.55 0.78
C ARG A 4 -13.36 27.81 1.00
N THR A 5 -12.96 27.92 2.24
CA THR A 5 -11.55 28.11 2.59
C THR A 5 -10.72 26.94 2.09
N ARG A 6 -9.46 27.17 1.79
CA ARG A 6 -8.53 26.14 1.26
C ARG A 6 -8.48 24.89 2.14
N THR A 7 -8.66 25.02 3.44
CA THR A 7 -8.70 23.93 4.44
C THR A 7 -9.91 23.00 4.27
N GLU A 8 -11.06 23.50 3.82
CA GLU A 8 -12.27 22.67 3.64
C GLU A 8 -12.15 21.68 2.47
N ARG A 9 -11.18 21.86 1.57
CA ARG A 9 -10.95 20.96 0.42
C ARG A 9 -10.14 19.72 0.79
N THR A 10 -9.36 19.74 1.86
CA THR A 10 -8.51 18.62 2.28
C THR A 10 -9.29 17.52 2.97
N ASP A 11 -10.38 17.87 3.67
CA ASP A 11 -11.23 16.94 4.41
C ASP A 11 -11.89 15.88 3.51
N MET A 12 -12.01 16.18 2.23
CA MET A 12 -12.65 15.34 1.21
C MET A 12 -11.65 14.78 0.20
N HIS A 13 -10.35 14.79 0.53
CA HIS A 13 -9.35 14.35 -0.43
C HIS A 13 -9.52 12.86 -0.73
N HIS A 14 -9.70 12.52 -2.01
CA HIS A 14 -9.96 11.15 -2.46
C HIS A 14 -8.88 10.15 -2.03
N ALA A 15 -7.61 10.57 -1.96
CA ALA A 15 -6.51 9.70 -1.54
C ALA A 15 -6.69 9.12 -0.13
N ASN A 16 -7.47 9.77 0.74
CA ASN A 16 -7.75 9.29 2.09
C ASN A 16 -8.62 8.02 2.10
N HIS A 17 -9.28 7.72 0.98
CA HIS A 17 -10.23 6.63 0.87
C HIS A 17 -9.74 5.47 0.01
N HIS A 18 -8.59 5.61 -0.66
CA HIS A 18 -8.01 4.54 -1.44
C HIS A 18 -7.85 3.27 -0.61
N TYR A 19 -8.03 2.11 -1.23
CA TYR A 19 -7.87 0.79 -0.60
C TYR A 19 -8.76 0.55 0.63
N GLY A 20 -9.75 1.41 0.90
CA GLY A 20 -10.57 1.32 2.11
C GLY A 20 -9.89 1.84 3.37
N HIS A 21 -8.83 2.66 3.27
CA HIS A 21 -8.05 3.16 4.40
C HIS A 21 -8.92 3.76 5.51
N SER A 22 -9.80 4.69 5.18
CA SER A 22 -10.66 5.33 6.18
C SER A 22 -11.66 4.38 6.85
N HIS A 23 -12.10 3.33 6.15
CA HIS A 23 -12.97 2.31 6.74
C HIS A 23 -12.24 1.45 7.78
N ILE A 24 -11.00 1.06 7.49
CA ILE A 24 -10.15 0.32 8.44
C ILE A 24 -9.92 1.14 9.71
N LEU A 25 -9.52 2.41 9.55
CA LEU A 25 -9.28 3.29 10.67
C LEU A 25 -10.55 3.56 11.48
N ALA A 26 -11.71 3.70 10.82
CA ALA A 26 -13.00 3.85 11.50
C ALA A 26 -13.36 2.60 12.32
N ARG A 27 -13.18 1.42 11.74
CA ARG A 27 -13.41 0.13 12.43
C ARG A 27 -12.51 -0.01 13.65
N TYR A 28 -11.22 0.30 13.52
CA TYR A 28 -10.28 0.29 14.66
C TYR A 28 -10.71 1.26 15.77
N CYS A 29 -11.23 2.40 15.41
CA CYS A 29 -11.78 3.38 16.36
C CYS A 29 -13.13 2.96 16.96
N GLY A 30 -13.66 1.77 16.68
CA GLY A 30 -14.96 1.31 17.17
C GLY A 30 -16.14 2.14 16.63
N MET A 31 -15.99 2.70 15.43
CA MET A 31 -17.05 3.46 14.80
C MET A 31 -17.96 2.54 13.99
N PRO A 32 -19.29 2.79 13.94
CA PRO A 32 -20.17 2.04 13.08
C PRO A 32 -19.69 2.15 11.63
N GLU A 33 -19.83 1.11 10.86
CA GLU A 33 -19.40 1.10 9.46
C GLU A 33 -20.27 2.07 8.66
N PRO A 34 -19.72 3.19 8.17
CA PRO A 34 -20.52 4.21 7.52
C PRO A 34 -20.86 3.80 6.08
N ALA A 35 -22.03 4.22 5.59
CA ALA A 35 -22.38 4.09 4.17
C ALA A 35 -21.41 4.84 3.24
N HIS A 36 -20.79 5.91 3.75
CA HIS A 36 -19.80 6.70 3.05
C HIS A 36 -18.47 6.70 3.81
N PRO A 37 -17.34 6.83 3.11
CA PRO A 37 -16.04 6.94 3.75
C PRO A 37 -15.99 8.08 4.76
N PRO A 38 -15.49 7.85 5.98
CA PRO A 38 -15.34 8.91 6.98
C PRO A 38 -14.38 9.99 6.47
N ARG A 39 -14.68 11.25 6.75
CA ARG A 39 -13.81 12.38 6.43
C ARG A 39 -12.59 12.39 7.34
N ILE A 40 -11.42 12.53 6.74
CA ILE A 40 -10.14 12.68 7.45
C ILE A 40 -9.65 14.12 7.26
N HIS A 41 -9.33 14.81 8.37
CA HIS A 41 -8.85 16.18 8.34
C HIS A 41 -7.37 16.23 8.00
N GLY A 42 -7.06 16.34 6.72
CA GLY A 42 -5.72 16.35 6.15
C GLY A 42 -5.54 15.34 5.03
N TYR A 43 -4.31 15.08 4.69
CA TYR A 43 -3.94 14.09 3.68
C TYR A 43 -3.38 12.84 4.38
N LEU A 44 -3.98 11.70 4.16
CA LEU A 44 -3.43 10.42 4.59
C LEU A 44 -2.44 9.92 3.53
N GLN A 45 -1.33 9.38 3.97
CA GLN A 45 -0.38 8.70 3.09
C GLN A 45 -1.10 7.65 2.24
N HIS A 46 -0.87 7.71 0.91
CA HIS A 46 -1.58 6.89 -0.07
C HIS A 46 -1.17 5.41 -0.03
N GLY A 47 0.12 5.17 0.00
CA GLY A 47 0.75 3.86 -0.03
C GLY A 47 2.20 4.00 0.39
N TRP A 48 2.93 2.89 0.52
CA TRP A 48 4.35 2.99 0.72
C TRP A 48 5.03 3.45 -0.59
N ASN A 49 5.82 4.48 -0.49
CA ASN A 49 6.68 4.97 -1.56
C ASN A 49 7.95 5.57 -0.95
N ILE A 50 8.99 5.74 -1.77
CA ILE A 50 10.25 6.36 -1.35
C ILE A 50 10.13 7.87 -1.13
N GLY A 51 9.04 8.46 -1.55
CA GLY A 51 8.76 9.90 -1.45
C GLY A 51 8.22 10.32 -0.10
N ASP A 52 7.40 11.34 -0.13
CA ASP A 52 6.79 12.00 1.04
C ASP A 52 5.47 11.37 1.52
N GLY A 53 5.08 10.23 0.93
CA GLY A 53 3.84 9.53 1.26
C GLY A 53 2.63 9.93 0.43
N LEU A 54 2.70 11.00 -0.34
CA LEU A 54 1.63 11.36 -1.27
C LEU A 54 1.71 10.55 -2.56
N ALA A 55 0.57 10.30 -3.19
CA ALA A 55 0.55 9.76 -4.53
C ALA A 55 1.08 10.80 -5.53
N PRO A 56 1.79 10.37 -6.60
CA PRO A 56 2.22 11.28 -7.66
C PRO A 56 1.04 12.11 -8.19
N GLY A 57 1.27 13.40 -8.41
CA GLY A 57 0.23 14.33 -8.91
C GLY A 57 -0.81 14.75 -7.87
N THR A 58 -0.69 14.34 -6.61
CA THR A 58 -1.61 14.80 -5.55
C THR A 58 -1.50 16.32 -5.34
N PRO A 59 -2.58 17.08 -5.54
CA PRO A 59 -2.57 18.52 -5.29
C PRO A 59 -2.53 18.79 -3.78
N TYR A 60 -1.33 18.96 -3.23
CA TYR A 60 -1.15 19.27 -1.81
C TYR A 60 -1.33 20.75 -1.52
N VAL A 61 -2.19 21.06 -0.56
CA VAL A 61 -2.37 22.43 -0.05
C VAL A 61 -1.34 22.72 1.03
N THR A 62 -0.47 23.68 0.78
CA THR A 62 0.59 24.10 1.73
C THR A 62 0.04 24.41 3.11
N GLY A 63 0.67 23.88 4.14
CA GLY A 63 0.25 24.04 5.54
C GLY A 63 -0.81 23.04 6.00
N SER A 64 -1.39 22.26 5.08
CA SER A 64 -2.32 21.20 5.48
C SER A 64 -1.61 20.11 6.27
N ARG A 65 -2.38 19.45 7.14
CA ARG A 65 -1.91 18.28 7.88
C ARG A 65 -1.61 17.13 6.91
N LEU A 66 -0.46 16.48 7.07
CA LEU A 66 -0.08 15.26 6.37
C LEU A 66 0.09 14.14 7.41
N LEU A 67 -0.71 13.10 7.27
CA LEU A 67 -0.75 11.93 8.15
C LEU A 67 0.04 10.82 7.47
N VAL A 68 1.24 10.55 7.97
CA VAL A 68 2.17 9.58 7.37
C VAL A 68 2.28 8.32 8.22
N TRP A 69 2.77 7.26 7.61
CA TRP A 69 2.85 5.97 8.28
C TRP A 69 4.02 5.85 9.24
N SER A 70 5.17 6.45 8.91
CA SER A 70 6.40 6.26 9.68
C SER A 70 7.21 7.53 9.90
N ALA A 71 8.10 7.48 10.88
CA ALA A 71 9.06 8.54 11.14
C ALA A 71 9.97 8.81 9.94
N GLU A 72 10.30 7.78 9.15
CA GLU A 72 11.09 7.95 7.93
C GLU A 72 10.33 8.75 6.85
N THR A 73 9.06 8.44 6.63
CA THR A 73 8.24 9.22 5.69
C THR A 73 8.08 10.66 6.18
N ARG A 74 7.91 10.89 7.49
CA ARG A 74 7.90 12.24 8.08
C ARG A 74 9.19 12.99 7.78
N ARG A 75 10.36 12.36 7.97
CA ARG A 75 11.66 12.97 7.68
C ARG A 75 11.78 13.37 6.20
N ARG A 76 11.36 12.51 5.28
CA ARG A 76 11.33 12.83 3.84
C ARG A 76 10.38 13.98 3.52
N SER A 77 9.21 13.99 4.13
CA SER A 77 8.24 15.09 3.99
C SER A 77 8.83 16.43 4.48
N TRP A 78 9.54 16.42 5.60
CA TRP A 78 10.22 17.61 6.11
C TRP A 78 11.32 18.11 5.18
N SER A 79 12.06 17.22 4.52
CA SER A 79 13.05 17.61 3.51
C SER A 79 12.44 18.30 2.29
N GLN A 80 11.14 18.07 2.05
CA GLN A 80 10.35 18.76 1.03
C GLN A 80 9.65 20.04 1.55
N GLY A 81 10.04 20.53 2.71
CA GLY A 81 9.49 21.75 3.30
C GLY A 81 8.12 21.60 3.97
N ARG A 82 7.55 20.39 4.04
CA ARG A 82 6.29 20.14 4.74
C ARG A 82 6.53 20.18 6.24
N ARG A 83 5.71 20.90 7.01
CA ARG A 83 5.92 21.12 8.45
C ARG A 83 4.87 20.43 9.33
N ASN A 84 3.61 20.41 8.89
CA ASN A 84 2.50 19.83 9.63
C ASN A 84 2.36 18.32 9.29
N VAL A 85 3.35 17.52 9.70
CA VAL A 85 3.45 16.10 9.39
C VAL A 85 3.38 15.27 10.67
N ILE A 86 2.40 14.40 10.75
CA ILE A 86 2.09 13.58 11.94
C ILE A 86 2.23 12.10 11.55
N VAL A 87 2.93 11.33 12.36
CA VAL A 87 3.00 9.87 12.21
C VAL A 87 1.75 9.26 12.83
N VAL A 88 1.09 8.38 12.09
CA VAL A 88 -0.16 7.71 12.52
C VAL A 88 -0.13 6.19 12.33
N GLY A 89 0.92 5.65 11.71
CA GLY A 89 0.95 4.24 11.30
C GLY A 89 0.15 3.97 10.03
N ALA A 90 0.44 2.85 9.39
CA ALA A 90 -0.26 2.42 8.18
C ALA A 90 -1.66 1.85 8.51
N PRO A 91 -2.71 2.16 7.75
CA PRO A 91 -4.02 1.52 7.93
C PRO A 91 -3.96 -0.01 7.91
N PHE A 92 -3.04 -0.57 7.11
CA PHE A 92 -2.80 -2.01 7.08
C PHE A 92 -2.26 -2.55 8.42
N ALA A 93 -1.45 -1.79 9.14
CA ALA A 93 -0.94 -2.21 10.46
C ALA A 93 -2.07 -2.29 11.51
N TYR A 94 -3.01 -1.34 11.49
CA TYR A 94 -4.22 -1.43 12.31
C TYR A 94 -5.11 -2.61 11.91
N LEU A 95 -5.18 -2.95 10.62
CA LEU A 95 -5.93 -4.12 10.17
C LEU A 95 -5.31 -5.42 10.70
N VAL A 96 -3.98 -5.53 10.65
CA VAL A 96 -3.25 -6.69 11.22
C VAL A 96 -3.50 -6.80 12.72
N GLU A 97 -3.44 -5.69 13.47
CA GLU A 97 -3.72 -5.63 14.91
C GLU A 97 -5.12 -6.12 15.26
N MET A 98 -6.13 -5.69 14.50
CA MET A 98 -7.52 -6.10 14.69
C MET A 98 -7.85 -7.54 14.26
N THR A 99 -6.96 -8.15 13.48
CA THR A 99 -7.23 -9.43 12.84
C THR A 99 -6.11 -10.42 13.22
N PRO A 100 -6.20 -11.11 14.36
CA PRO A 100 -5.18 -12.08 14.76
C PRO A 100 -4.91 -13.10 13.66
N ALA A 101 -3.65 -13.49 13.52
CA ALA A 101 -3.27 -14.54 12.58
C ALA A 101 -3.79 -15.90 13.11
N GLY A 102 -4.23 -16.75 12.20
CA GLY A 102 -4.36 -18.17 12.50
C GLY A 102 -2.99 -18.84 12.48
N ASP A 103 -2.91 -20.05 12.96
CA ASP A 103 -1.67 -20.85 13.05
C ASP A 103 -1.22 -21.44 11.70
N GLU A 104 -1.99 -21.25 10.65
CA GLU A 104 -1.72 -21.80 9.32
C GLU A 104 -0.51 -21.12 8.66
N PRO A 105 0.54 -21.90 8.29
CA PRO A 105 1.78 -21.33 7.74
C PRO A 105 1.62 -20.71 6.34
N GLY A 106 0.51 -20.99 5.66
CA GLY A 106 0.28 -20.62 4.26
C GLY A 106 1.06 -21.53 3.29
N GLU A 107 0.67 -21.55 2.02
CA GLU A 107 1.25 -22.40 0.98
C GLU A 107 1.59 -21.60 -0.28
N GLY A 108 2.71 -21.93 -0.91
CA GLY A 108 3.14 -21.34 -2.17
C GLY A 108 3.44 -19.84 -2.07
N THR A 109 3.38 -19.18 -3.21
CA THR A 109 3.83 -17.80 -3.37
C THR A 109 2.75 -16.94 -3.98
N ILE A 110 2.56 -15.73 -3.45
CA ILE A 110 1.81 -14.69 -4.13
C ILE A 110 2.77 -13.67 -4.76
N PHE A 111 2.61 -13.46 -6.06
CA PHE A 111 3.43 -12.57 -6.86
C PHE A 111 2.63 -11.31 -7.23
N TYR A 112 3.20 -10.15 -6.94
CA TYR A 112 2.67 -8.83 -7.31
C TYR A 112 3.55 -8.22 -8.41
N PRO A 113 3.21 -8.39 -9.69
CA PRO A 113 3.92 -7.72 -10.76
C PRO A 113 3.80 -6.19 -10.60
N PHE A 114 4.88 -5.49 -10.91
CA PHE A 114 4.84 -4.04 -10.97
C PHE A 114 3.81 -3.59 -12.01
N HIS A 115 3.06 -2.57 -11.69
CA HIS A 115 1.94 -2.10 -12.50
C HIS A 115 1.99 -0.59 -12.70
N GLY A 116 1.36 -0.12 -13.77
CA GLY A 116 1.07 1.29 -13.98
C GLY A 116 -0.14 1.76 -13.16
N TRP A 117 -0.60 2.94 -13.49
CA TRP A 117 -1.83 3.51 -12.98
C TRP A 117 -2.56 4.24 -14.12
N GLU A 118 -3.72 4.83 -13.85
CA GLU A 118 -4.58 5.40 -14.88
C GLU A 118 -3.92 6.51 -15.74
N GLY A 119 -2.82 7.09 -15.27
CA GLY A 119 -2.07 8.14 -15.97
C GLY A 119 -0.68 7.75 -16.43
N GLN A 120 -0.22 6.53 -16.19
CA GLN A 120 1.13 6.07 -16.56
C GLN A 120 1.13 4.61 -16.99
N GLN A 121 1.91 4.31 -18.02
CA GLN A 121 2.12 2.94 -18.49
C GLN A 121 3.42 2.36 -17.97
N VAL A 122 3.41 1.05 -17.80
CA VAL A 122 4.60 0.26 -17.50
C VAL A 122 5.02 -0.48 -18.77
N HIS A 123 6.31 -0.39 -19.06
CA HIS A 123 6.93 -1.12 -20.16
C HIS A 123 7.82 -2.22 -19.58
N GLY A 124 7.62 -3.44 -20.06
CA GLY A 124 8.38 -4.60 -19.63
C GLY A 124 7.84 -5.88 -20.24
N ASP A 125 8.57 -6.95 -20.04
CA ASP A 125 8.23 -8.27 -20.56
C ASP A 125 7.58 -9.15 -19.47
N HIS A 126 6.27 -9.24 -19.47
CA HIS A 126 5.52 -10.10 -18.56
C HIS A 126 5.87 -11.59 -18.72
N GLN A 127 6.20 -12.04 -19.96
CA GLN A 127 6.57 -13.44 -20.17
C GLN A 127 7.89 -13.77 -19.48
N ARG A 128 8.88 -12.90 -19.62
CA ARG A 128 10.16 -13.06 -18.92
C ARG A 128 9.99 -13.10 -17.41
N LEU A 129 9.13 -12.25 -16.84
CA LEU A 129 8.81 -12.29 -15.39
C LEU A 129 8.14 -13.61 -14.99
N ILE A 130 7.20 -14.09 -15.77
CA ILE A 130 6.55 -15.38 -15.55
C ILE A 130 7.58 -16.51 -15.53
N ASP A 131 8.47 -16.54 -16.51
CA ASP A 131 9.48 -17.58 -16.62
C ASP A 131 10.46 -17.53 -15.44
N GLU A 132 10.84 -16.35 -14.98
CA GLU A 132 11.71 -16.16 -13.83
C GLU A 132 11.03 -16.59 -12.52
N VAL A 133 9.78 -16.22 -12.30
CA VAL A 133 9.01 -16.62 -11.11
C VAL A 133 8.83 -18.15 -11.09
N ARG A 134 8.51 -18.76 -12.22
CA ARG A 134 8.39 -20.23 -12.32
C ARG A 134 9.70 -20.96 -12.07
N ALA A 135 10.82 -20.38 -12.47
CA ALA A 135 12.15 -20.95 -12.24
C ALA A 135 12.62 -20.79 -10.78
N THR A 136 12.05 -19.83 -10.06
CA THR A 136 12.48 -19.46 -8.70
C THR A 136 11.58 -20.04 -7.62
N GLU A 137 10.27 -19.97 -7.81
CA GLU A 137 9.30 -20.34 -6.78
C GLU A 137 8.92 -21.82 -6.89
N THR A 138 8.95 -22.49 -5.75
CA THR A 138 8.56 -23.90 -5.61
C THR A 138 7.12 -23.98 -5.10
N GLY A 139 6.25 -24.68 -5.84
CA GLY A 139 4.85 -24.84 -5.43
C GLY A 139 3.88 -23.91 -6.18
N PRO A 140 2.62 -23.80 -5.71
CA PRO A 140 1.61 -23.03 -6.40
C PRO A 140 1.91 -21.52 -6.34
N VAL A 141 1.70 -20.85 -7.48
CA VAL A 141 1.87 -19.40 -7.59
C VAL A 141 0.54 -18.72 -7.88
N THR A 142 0.27 -17.68 -7.12
CA THR A 142 -0.84 -16.76 -7.36
C THR A 142 -0.29 -15.44 -7.87
N ALA A 143 -0.71 -14.98 -9.06
CA ALA A 143 -0.40 -13.65 -9.56
C ALA A 143 -1.55 -12.68 -9.17
N CYS A 144 -1.23 -11.66 -8.38
CA CYS A 144 -2.16 -10.60 -8.05
C CYS A 144 -1.91 -9.40 -8.96
N LEU A 145 -2.77 -9.23 -9.95
CA LEU A 145 -2.69 -8.12 -10.89
C LEU A 145 -3.40 -6.88 -10.34
N TYR A 146 -2.90 -5.71 -10.68
CA TYR A 146 -3.65 -4.47 -10.46
C TYR A 146 -4.92 -4.46 -11.33
N TRP A 147 -5.90 -3.66 -10.95
CA TRP A 147 -7.22 -3.61 -11.57
C TRP A 147 -7.19 -3.42 -13.09
N ASN A 148 -6.31 -2.54 -13.59
CA ASN A 148 -6.21 -2.27 -15.02
C ASN A 148 -5.69 -3.48 -15.79
N GLU A 149 -4.57 -4.07 -15.35
CA GLU A 149 -3.97 -5.26 -15.95
C GLU A 149 -4.88 -6.48 -15.83
N TYR A 150 -5.61 -6.62 -14.72
CA TYR A 150 -6.58 -7.70 -14.53
C TYR A 150 -7.73 -7.61 -15.55
N ARG A 151 -8.20 -6.41 -15.86
CA ARG A 151 -9.22 -6.18 -16.90
C ARG A 151 -8.67 -6.31 -18.30
N MET A 152 -7.38 -6.11 -18.51
CA MET A 152 -6.69 -6.33 -19.78
C MET A 152 -6.52 -7.84 -20.01
N GLY A 153 -7.49 -8.46 -20.68
CA GLY A 153 -7.51 -9.90 -20.89
C GLY A 153 -6.24 -10.47 -21.52
N ALA A 154 -5.45 -9.69 -22.24
CA ALA A 154 -4.17 -10.12 -22.80
C ALA A 154 -3.16 -10.42 -21.68
N VAL A 155 -2.93 -9.48 -20.77
CA VAL A 155 -1.99 -9.63 -19.63
C VAL A 155 -2.45 -10.76 -18.72
N ARG A 156 -3.71 -10.75 -18.31
CA ARG A 156 -4.27 -11.79 -17.45
C ARG A 156 -4.05 -13.19 -18.01
N ARG A 157 -4.37 -13.41 -19.31
CA ARG A 157 -4.20 -14.71 -19.96
C ARG A 157 -2.75 -15.19 -20.04
N LEU A 158 -1.74 -14.31 -20.03
CA LEU A 158 -0.34 -14.75 -19.97
C LEU A 158 -0.08 -15.51 -18.67
N TYR A 159 -0.48 -14.96 -17.54
CA TYR A 159 -0.31 -15.60 -16.23
C TYR A 159 -1.18 -16.86 -16.09
N GLU A 160 -2.44 -16.83 -16.55
CA GLU A 160 -3.33 -18.01 -16.53
C GLU A 160 -2.75 -19.17 -17.35
N ARG A 161 -2.22 -18.91 -18.55
CA ARG A 161 -1.58 -19.93 -19.41
C ARG A 161 -0.30 -20.50 -18.79
N ALA A 162 0.38 -19.72 -17.97
CA ALA A 162 1.53 -20.16 -17.21
C ALA A 162 1.15 -21.06 -16.02
N GLY A 163 -0.14 -21.29 -15.76
CA GLY A 163 -0.64 -22.09 -14.65
C GLY A 163 -0.73 -21.33 -13.33
N PHE A 164 -0.64 -20.01 -13.34
CA PHE A 164 -0.81 -19.21 -12.13
C PHE A 164 -2.31 -19.01 -11.83
N ARG A 165 -2.67 -19.05 -10.56
CA ARG A 165 -3.96 -18.54 -10.12
C ARG A 165 -3.93 -17.01 -10.23
N VAL A 166 -4.81 -16.40 -11.01
CA VAL A 166 -4.81 -14.95 -11.21
C VAL A 166 -5.93 -14.28 -10.44
N ILE A 167 -5.58 -13.31 -9.62
CA ILE A 167 -6.52 -12.56 -8.77
C ILE A 167 -6.34 -11.06 -8.90
N CYS A 168 -7.31 -10.33 -8.36
CA CYS A 168 -7.26 -8.89 -8.12
C CYS A 168 -8.00 -8.60 -6.81
N HIS A 169 -7.48 -7.69 -5.99
CA HIS A 169 -8.14 -7.31 -4.73
C HIS A 169 -9.32 -6.35 -4.91
N GLY A 170 -9.56 -5.91 -6.13
CA GLY A 170 -10.60 -4.95 -6.46
C GLY A 170 -10.06 -3.59 -6.91
N TYR A 171 -10.95 -2.65 -7.13
CA TYR A 171 -10.59 -1.30 -7.54
C TYR A 171 -10.18 -0.46 -6.32
N ARG A 172 -8.98 0.11 -6.35
CA ARG A 172 -8.44 0.93 -5.24
C ARG A 172 -9.16 2.26 -5.03
N GLY A 173 -9.90 2.73 -6.05
CA GLY A 173 -10.49 4.05 -6.15
C GLY A 173 -9.57 5.08 -6.84
N PHE A 174 -10.16 5.96 -7.63
CA PHE A 174 -9.47 7.13 -8.20
C PHE A 174 -10.04 8.42 -7.62
N TRP A 175 -11.35 8.52 -7.62
CA TRP A 175 -12.09 9.54 -6.89
C TRP A 175 -12.82 8.84 -5.78
N TRP A 176 -12.50 8.79 -4.59
CA TRP A 176 -13.12 8.12 -3.43
C TRP A 176 -14.47 7.35 -3.71
N ARG A 177 -14.97 7.36 -4.92
CA ARG A 177 -16.15 6.62 -5.41
C ARG A 177 -15.71 5.29 -5.99
N ASP A 178 -16.60 4.31 -5.90
CA ASP A 178 -16.47 3.00 -6.52
C ASP A 178 -15.22 2.19 -6.08
N HIS A 179 -14.50 2.65 -5.04
CA HIS A 179 -13.40 1.89 -4.49
C HIS A 179 -13.91 0.66 -3.72
N ASP A 180 -13.16 -0.42 -3.80
CA ASP A 180 -13.42 -1.59 -2.97
C ASP A 180 -12.95 -1.30 -1.54
N ARG A 181 -13.89 -1.05 -0.63
CA ARG A 181 -13.61 -0.75 0.78
C ARG A 181 -12.93 -1.91 1.52
N ASP A 182 -13.08 -3.13 1.01
CA ASP A 182 -12.49 -4.34 1.58
C ASP A 182 -11.18 -4.73 0.88
N PHE A 183 -10.62 -3.86 0.04
CA PHE A 183 -9.39 -4.12 -0.70
C PHE A 183 -8.27 -4.68 0.18
N LEU A 184 -7.91 -3.97 1.25
CA LEU A 184 -6.85 -4.41 2.17
C LEU A 184 -7.26 -5.63 3.01
N VAL A 185 -8.53 -5.81 3.30
CA VAL A 185 -9.04 -7.01 3.99
C VAL A 185 -8.83 -8.25 3.11
N LYS A 186 -9.19 -8.15 1.83
CA LYS A 186 -8.93 -9.19 0.82
C LYS A 186 -7.44 -9.44 0.66
N GLN A 187 -6.64 -8.37 0.62
CA GLN A 187 -5.19 -8.48 0.51
C GLN A 187 -4.58 -9.20 1.71
N LEU A 188 -4.97 -8.85 2.94
CA LEU A 188 -4.50 -9.53 4.14
C LEU A 188 -4.88 -11.03 4.15
N ALA A 189 -6.11 -11.33 3.76
CA ALA A 189 -6.57 -12.73 3.67
C ALA A 189 -5.74 -13.53 2.65
N GLU A 190 -5.47 -12.96 1.47
CA GLU A 190 -4.64 -13.64 0.46
C GLU A 190 -3.17 -13.74 0.88
N LEU A 191 -2.60 -12.71 1.48
CA LEU A 191 -1.23 -12.76 2.01
C LEU A 191 -1.07 -13.91 3.02
N ARG A 192 -2.05 -14.09 3.91
CA ARG A 192 -2.02 -15.15 4.93
C ARG A 192 -2.19 -16.56 4.38
N ARG A 193 -2.81 -16.71 3.21
CA ARG A 193 -2.91 -18.01 2.51
C ARG A 193 -1.59 -18.48 1.92
N HIS A 194 -0.64 -17.56 1.72
CA HIS A 194 0.64 -17.86 1.09
C HIS A 194 1.77 -17.83 2.11
N ARG A 195 2.76 -18.70 1.90
CA ARG A 195 3.98 -18.70 2.70
C ARG A 195 4.87 -17.50 2.37
N ARG A 196 4.87 -17.10 1.09
CA ARG A 196 5.81 -16.11 0.56
C ARG A 196 5.15 -15.08 -0.32
N VAL A 197 5.65 -13.85 -0.27
CA VAL A 197 5.24 -12.71 -1.10
C VAL A 197 6.40 -12.24 -1.94
N VAL A 198 6.22 -12.13 -3.24
CA VAL A 198 7.27 -11.63 -4.13
C VAL A 198 6.75 -10.54 -5.07
N SER A 199 7.67 -9.69 -5.52
CA SER A 199 7.41 -8.65 -6.51
C SER A 199 8.69 -8.35 -7.28
N ASN A 200 8.57 -7.84 -8.49
CA ASN A 200 9.72 -7.38 -9.26
C ASN A 200 10.12 -5.93 -8.92
N ARG A 201 9.38 -5.26 -8.03
CA ARG A 201 9.73 -3.97 -7.43
C ARG A 201 9.33 -3.90 -5.97
N LEU A 202 10.10 -3.15 -5.18
CA LEU A 202 9.73 -2.88 -3.80
C LEU A 202 8.47 -2.01 -3.74
N CYS A 203 7.42 -2.56 -3.15
CA CYS A 203 6.08 -1.96 -3.11
C CYS A 203 5.36 -2.25 -1.78
N SER A 204 4.20 -1.64 -1.60
CA SER A 204 3.39 -1.84 -0.38
C SER A 204 3.09 -3.30 -0.08
N ALA A 205 2.89 -4.15 -1.10
CA ALA A 205 2.55 -5.57 -0.89
C ALA A 205 3.69 -6.36 -0.22
N ILE A 206 4.96 -6.04 -0.52
CA ILE A 206 6.13 -6.63 0.13
C ILE A 206 6.13 -6.30 1.64
N TRP A 207 5.96 -5.04 1.98
CA TRP A 207 5.90 -4.58 3.37
C TRP A 207 4.71 -5.18 4.12
N TYR A 208 3.56 -5.28 3.47
CA TYR A 208 2.35 -5.88 4.04
C TYR A 208 2.52 -7.38 4.27
N GLY A 209 3.14 -8.10 3.32
CA GLY A 209 3.45 -9.52 3.48
C GLY A 209 4.33 -9.78 4.69
N LEU A 210 5.41 -9.03 4.82
CA LEU A 210 6.32 -9.11 5.97
C LEU A 210 5.60 -8.83 7.30
N LEU A 211 4.80 -7.75 7.35
CA LEU A 211 4.04 -7.42 8.55
C LEU A 211 2.99 -8.49 8.90
N ALA A 212 2.44 -9.16 7.89
CA ALA A 212 1.53 -10.30 8.07
C ALA A 212 2.25 -11.62 8.43
N GLY A 213 3.57 -11.59 8.65
CA GLY A 213 4.38 -12.75 9.03
C GLY A 213 4.76 -13.67 7.87
N ARG A 214 4.81 -13.15 6.64
CA ARG A 214 5.19 -13.93 5.44
C ARG A 214 6.61 -13.59 5.00
N GLU A 215 7.32 -14.60 4.48
CA GLU A 215 8.58 -14.35 3.78
C GLU A 215 8.34 -13.39 2.61
N ALA A 216 9.31 -12.55 2.28
CA ALA A 216 9.17 -11.67 1.13
C ALA A 216 10.49 -11.46 0.40
N ALA A 217 10.42 -11.24 -0.91
CA ALA A 217 11.58 -10.95 -1.74
C ALA A 217 11.22 -10.05 -2.92
N VAL A 218 12.21 -9.30 -3.37
CA VAL A 218 12.13 -8.48 -4.58
C VAL A 218 13.17 -8.96 -5.57
N TYR A 219 12.74 -9.46 -6.71
CA TYR A 219 13.62 -9.92 -7.79
C TYR A 219 12.94 -9.84 -9.15
N GLY A 220 13.70 -9.95 -10.21
CA GLY A 220 13.25 -9.90 -11.59
C GLY A 220 13.40 -8.54 -12.23
N ASP A 221 13.02 -8.45 -13.51
CA ASP A 221 13.07 -7.21 -14.26
C ASP A 221 12.16 -6.16 -13.61
N PRO A 222 12.71 -5.03 -13.13
CA PRO A 222 11.91 -4.01 -12.45
C PRO A 222 10.93 -3.29 -13.38
N MET A 223 10.99 -3.54 -14.68
CA MET A 223 10.23 -2.84 -15.71
C MET A 223 10.45 -1.31 -15.67
N VAL A 224 9.96 -0.59 -16.65
CA VAL A 224 10.11 0.85 -16.75
C VAL A 224 8.74 1.52 -16.64
N LEU A 225 8.64 2.51 -15.77
CA LEU A 225 7.47 3.36 -15.66
C LEU A 225 7.71 4.65 -16.42
N ASP A 226 6.80 5.02 -17.32
CA ASP A 226 6.88 6.31 -18.01
C ASP A 226 6.89 7.46 -17.01
N ASN A 227 7.78 8.43 -17.25
CA ASN A 227 7.90 9.63 -16.42
C ASN A 227 8.02 9.35 -14.92
N ALA A 228 8.79 8.33 -14.54
CA ALA A 228 9.04 8.00 -13.14
C ALA A 228 9.65 9.21 -12.41
N ASP A 229 9.07 9.55 -11.25
CA ASP A 229 9.60 10.63 -10.41
C ASP A 229 10.93 10.19 -9.74
N MET A 230 12.01 10.86 -10.11
CA MET A 230 13.37 10.61 -9.60
C MET A 230 13.77 11.53 -8.44
N THR A 231 12.87 12.39 -7.96
CA THR A 231 13.15 13.38 -6.90
C THR A 231 13.79 12.75 -5.65
N PHE A 232 13.39 11.54 -5.32
CA PHE A 232 13.94 10.79 -4.19
C PHE A 232 14.94 9.70 -4.60
N GLY A 233 15.47 9.73 -5.82
CA GLY A 233 16.50 8.82 -6.32
C GLY A 233 16.01 7.49 -6.86
N GLY A 234 14.69 7.29 -6.96
CA GLY A 234 14.05 6.17 -7.65
C GLY A 234 14.55 4.77 -7.27
N GLU A 235 14.48 3.84 -8.21
CA GLU A 235 14.86 2.44 -8.03
C GLU A 235 16.32 2.23 -7.55
N PRO A 236 17.33 2.95 -8.06
CA PRO A 236 18.70 2.79 -7.56
C PRO A 236 18.86 3.09 -6.06
N ARG A 237 18.07 4.02 -5.53
CA ARG A 237 18.07 4.30 -4.09
C ARG A 237 17.35 3.20 -3.32
N LEU A 238 16.25 2.67 -3.82
CA LEU A 238 15.54 1.55 -3.20
C LEU A 238 16.48 0.36 -2.99
N HIS A 239 17.21 -0.04 -4.03
CA HIS A 239 18.20 -1.11 -3.94
C HIS A 239 19.28 -0.86 -2.89
N ARG A 240 19.83 0.36 -2.82
CA ARG A 240 20.86 0.67 -1.82
C ARG A 240 20.33 0.73 -0.40
N GLN A 241 19.13 1.28 -0.21
CA GLN A 241 18.58 1.54 1.13
C GLN A 241 17.97 0.29 1.77
N TRP A 242 17.44 -0.62 0.97
CA TRP A 242 16.79 -1.85 1.42
C TRP A 242 17.33 -3.08 0.72
N ALA A 243 18.67 -3.17 0.61
CA ALA A 243 19.36 -4.27 -0.06
C ALA A 243 18.93 -5.66 0.46
N ASP A 244 18.63 -5.77 1.75
CA ASP A 244 18.18 -7.01 2.39
C ASP A 244 16.86 -7.58 1.82
N LEU A 245 16.10 -6.80 1.08
CA LEU A 245 14.85 -7.24 0.42
C LEU A 245 15.06 -7.71 -1.00
N TYR A 246 16.22 -7.38 -1.61
CA TYR A 246 16.50 -7.70 -2.99
C TYR A 246 17.27 -8.99 -3.13
N GLY A 247 16.79 -9.86 -4.00
CA GLY A 247 17.32 -11.19 -4.23
C GLY A 247 16.24 -12.26 -4.08
N ARG A 248 16.63 -13.50 -4.33
CA ARG A 248 15.69 -14.64 -4.23
C ARG A 248 15.53 -15.14 -2.81
N GLU A 249 16.54 -14.95 -1.98
CA GLU A 249 16.55 -15.33 -0.57
C GLU A 249 16.75 -14.09 0.29
N THR A 250 16.02 -14.01 1.38
CA THR A 250 16.03 -12.87 2.30
C THR A 250 15.99 -13.36 3.75
N ASP A 251 16.61 -12.60 4.66
CA ASP A 251 16.46 -12.87 6.09
C ASP A 251 15.15 -12.29 6.62
N PHE A 252 14.21 -13.18 6.97
CA PHE A 252 12.88 -12.80 7.42
C PHE A 252 12.94 -11.85 8.64
N ALA A 253 13.78 -12.13 9.63
CA ALA A 253 13.81 -11.35 10.86
C ALA A 253 14.24 -9.90 10.60
N THR A 254 15.25 -9.70 9.77
CA THR A 254 15.70 -8.37 9.34
C THR A 254 14.62 -7.66 8.51
N CYS A 255 14.08 -8.32 7.49
CA CYS A 255 13.05 -7.75 6.63
C CYS A 255 11.76 -7.40 7.40
N HIS A 256 11.35 -8.25 8.34
CA HIS A 256 10.19 -7.99 9.20
C HIS A 256 10.39 -6.75 10.09
N ARG A 257 11.57 -6.57 10.71
CA ARG A 257 11.88 -5.34 11.47
C ARG A 257 11.80 -4.10 10.59
N LEU A 258 12.33 -4.17 9.38
CA LEU A 258 12.23 -3.07 8.41
C LEU A 258 10.77 -2.76 8.06
N ALA A 259 9.95 -3.78 7.84
CA ALA A 259 8.53 -3.60 7.55
C ALA A 259 7.78 -2.91 8.69
N ARG A 260 8.02 -3.33 9.95
CA ARG A 260 7.45 -2.66 11.13
C ARG A 260 7.79 -1.17 11.15
N ALA A 261 9.06 -0.83 10.92
CA ALA A 261 9.51 0.56 10.90
C ALA A 261 8.90 1.36 9.73
N GLN A 262 8.83 0.77 8.51
CA GLN A 262 8.28 1.45 7.33
C GLN A 262 6.77 1.66 7.41
N LEU A 263 6.05 0.76 8.09
CA LEU A 263 4.60 0.83 8.27
C LEU A 263 4.19 1.50 9.57
N GLY A 264 5.15 1.90 10.43
CA GLY A 264 4.87 2.50 11.73
C GLY A 264 4.08 1.56 12.65
N ALA A 265 4.36 0.25 12.60
CA ALA A 265 3.62 -0.74 13.37
C ALA A 265 3.89 -0.65 14.88
N ASP A 266 5.00 -0.05 15.26
CA ASP A 266 5.36 0.23 16.67
C ASP A 266 4.87 1.61 17.17
N GLU A 267 4.27 2.40 16.28
CA GLU A 267 3.81 3.77 16.53
C GLU A 267 2.28 3.91 16.39
N LEU A 268 1.54 2.81 16.49
CA LEU A 268 0.08 2.85 16.34
C LEU A 268 -0.56 3.63 17.49
N ALA A 269 -1.39 4.59 17.14
CA ALA A 269 -2.16 5.35 18.11
C ALA A 269 -3.35 4.53 18.64
N GLY A 270 -3.66 4.66 19.92
CA GLY A 270 -4.88 4.08 20.47
C GLY A 270 -6.15 4.69 19.84
N PRO A 271 -7.33 4.03 19.96
CA PRO A 271 -8.55 4.45 19.28
C PRO A 271 -8.98 5.91 19.54
N GLU A 272 -8.86 6.40 20.76
CA GLU A 272 -9.21 7.78 21.10
C GLU A 272 -8.21 8.81 20.54
N GLU A 273 -6.93 8.49 20.60
CA GLU A 273 -5.87 9.32 20.04
C GLU A 273 -6.01 9.39 18.52
N LEU A 274 -6.19 8.25 17.87
CA LEU A 274 -6.36 8.16 16.43
C LEU A 274 -7.57 8.99 15.96
N ARG A 275 -8.71 8.93 16.65
CA ARG A 275 -9.87 9.79 16.37
C ARG A 275 -9.50 11.28 16.37
N LYS A 276 -8.74 11.72 17.38
CA LYS A 276 -8.30 13.12 17.48
C LYS A 276 -7.37 13.48 16.34
N LEU A 277 -6.42 12.61 16.00
CA LEU A 277 -5.48 12.80 14.91
C LEU A 277 -6.18 12.90 13.55
N LEU A 278 -7.21 12.09 13.32
CA LEU A 278 -8.00 12.08 12.09
C LEU A 278 -9.06 13.20 12.02
N GLY A 279 -9.27 13.92 13.12
CA GLY A 279 -10.30 14.96 13.21
C GLY A 279 -11.72 14.42 13.47
N TRP A 280 -11.85 13.19 13.95
CA TRP A 280 -13.12 12.54 14.28
C TRP A 280 -13.50 12.83 15.73
N SER A 281 -14.31 13.83 15.97
CA SER A 281 -14.80 14.15 17.31
C SER A 281 -15.95 13.22 17.75
N LYS A 282 -16.15 13.09 19.07
CA LYS A 282 -17.29 12.33 19.63
C LYS A 282 -18.68 12.85 19.20
N LYS A 283 -18.77 14.03 18.59
CA LYS A 283 -20.02 14.72 18.23
C LYS A 283 -20.29 14.82 16.72
N GLY A 284 -19.59 14.09 15.87
CA GLY A 284 -19.60 14.35 14.43
C GLY A 284 -20.06 13.20 13.54
N TYR A 285 -21.19 12.59 13.82
CA TYR A 285 -21.95 11.83 12.83
C TYR A 285 -23.35 12.42 12.72
N VAL A 286 -23.48 13.48 11.96
CA VAL A 286 -24.75 13.89 11.35
C VAL A 286 -24.50 14.07 9.86
#